data_f3d024f032b26c98f8bed367103e2af6
#
_entry.id   f3d024f032b26c98f8bed367103e2af6
#
_cell.length_a   1.000
_cell.length_b   1.000
_cell.length_c   1.000
_cell.angle_alpha   90.00
_cell.angle_beta   90.00
_cell.angle_gamma   90.00
#
_symmetry.space_group_name_H-M   'P 1'
#
loop_
_entity.id
_entity.type
_entity.pdbx_description
1 polymer ?
#
loop_
_entity_poly.entity_id
_entity_poly.type
_entity_poly.pdbx_seq_one_letter_code
_entity_poly.pdbx_strand_id
1 'polypeptide(L)'
;FKVYGYFINNDIVAFSSEFHQDKTLYSYYAGFDKSLNITLPIYGRILIETINNAIKNKMNKVVFGRTANEFKSNFGAIPIKSYVYIKVKNKYLNFILKPIFNRLTIKNWIKRNPFKK
;
A
#
# COMPACT_ATOMS: atom_id res chain seq x y z
N PHE A 1 -4.84 -1.08 -16.32
CA PHE A 1 -4.01 -1.83 -15.39
C PHE A 1 -2.61 -2.01 -15.96
N LYS A 2 -1.57 -1.64 -15.19
CA LYS A 2 -0.16 -1.74 -15.59
C LYS A 2 0.61 -2.56 -14.56
N VAL A 3 1.58 -3.34 -15.03
CA VAL A 3 2.51 -4.09 -14.18
C VAL A 3 3.94 -3.71 -14.55
N TYR A 4 4.76 -3.49 -13.54
CA TYR A 4 6.17 -3.12 -13.67
C TYR A 4 7.05 -4.16 -13.00
N GLY A 5 8.09 -4.62 -13.70
CA GLY A 5 9.15 -5.46 -13.14
C GLY A 5 10.38 -4.63 -12.80
N TYR A 6 11.04 -4.97 -11.70
CA TYR A 6 12.30 -4.37 -11.27
C TYR A 6 13.39 -5.43 -11.32
N PHE A 7 14.50 -5.10 -11.95
CA PHE A 7 15.56 -6.05 -12.26
C PHE A 7 16.90 -5.58 -11.67
N ILE A 8 17.70 -6.55 -11.25
CA ILE A 8 19.12 -6.38 -10.93
C ILE A 8 19.86 -7.46 -11.69
N ASN A 9 20.84 -7.07 -12.55
CA ASN A 9 21.60 -8.00 -13.38
C ASN A 9 20.73 -9.03 -14.14
N ASN A 10 19.62 -8.59 -14.73
CA ASN A 10 18.61 -9.39 -15.42
C ASN A 10 17.70 -10.29 -14.54
N ASP A 11 17.93 -10.35 -13.25
CA ASP A 11 17.04 -11.07 -12.32
C ASP A 11 15.92 -10.17 -11.83
N ILE A 12 14.68 -10.67 -11.88
CA ILE A 12 13.54 -9.93 -11.34
C ILE A 12 13.57 -9.97 -9.81
N VAL A 13 13.69 -8.81 -9.19
CA VAL A 13 13.78 -8.67 -7.72
C VAL A 13 12.53 -8.07 -7.10
N ALA A 14 11.68 -7.45 -7.92
CA ALA A 14 10.41 -6.90 -7.46
C ALA A 14 9.43 -6.71 -8.62
N PHE A 15 8.16 -6.55 -8.27
CA PHE A 15 7.13 -6.07 -9.17
C PHE A 15 6.17 -5.11 -8.46
N SER A 16 5.52 -4.26 -9.23
CA SER A 16 4.40 -3.45 -8.76
C SER A 16 3.29 -3.43 -9.81
N SER A 17 2.07 -3.13 -9.37
CA SER A 17 0.95 -2.96 -10.28
C SER A 17 0.15 -1.71 -9.91
N GLU A 18 -0.37 -1.07 -10.94
CA GLU A 18 -1.10 0.20 -10.85
C GLU A 18 -2.33 0.18 -11.73
N PHE A 19 -3.37 0.90 -11.32
CA PHE A 19 -4.44 1.26 -12.20
C PHE A 19 -4.83 2.73 -12.00
N HIS A 20 -5.39 3.33 -13.03
CA HIS A 20 -5.75 4.73 -13.06
C HIS A 20 -7.28 4.86 -13.14
N GLN A 21 -7.83 5.74 -12.31
CA GLN A 21 -9.25 6.09 -12.34
C GLN A 21 -9.40 7.56 -11.93
N ASP A 22 -10.11 8.35 -12.73
CA ASP A 22 -10.50 9.74 -12.43
C ASP A 22 -9.36 10.62 -11.88
N LYS A 23 -8.22 10.67 -12.54
CA LYS A 23 -7.02 11.39 -12.09
C LYS A 23 -6.43 10.88 -10.78
N THR A 24 -6.78 9.66 -10.38
CA THR A 24 -6.19 8.96 -9.23
C THR A 24 -5.42 7.74 -9.70
N LEU A 25 -4.18 7.62 -9.25
CA LEU A 25 -3.37 6.41 -9.41
C LEU A 25 -3.51 5.55 -8.16
N TYR A 26 -3.89 4.31 -8.35
CA TYR A 26 -3.97 3.31 -7.29
C TYR A 26 -2.79 2.34 -7.43
N SER A 27 -1.90 2.32 -6.44
CA SER A 27 -0.92 1.26 -6.26
C SER A 27 -1.62 0.03 -5.69
N TYR A 28 -1.65 -1.07 -6.44
CA TYR A 28 -2.52 -2.19 -6.13
C TYR A 28 -1.76 -3.33 -5.45
N TYR A 29 -0.88 -4.01 -6.17
CA TYR A 29 -0.01 -5.04 -5.61
C TYR A 29 1.46 -4.65 -5.79
N ALA A 30 2.27 -5.02 -4.80
CA ALA A 30 3.72 -4.97 -4.88
C ALA A 30 4.29 -6.21 -4.19
N GLY A 31 5.28 -6.81 -4.81
CA GLY A 31 6.07 -7.90 -4.26
C GLY A 31 7.55 -7.61 -4.47
N PHE A 32 8.39 -8.02 -3.53
CA PHE A 32 9.83 -7.81 -3.62
C PHE A 32 10.56 -8.87 -2.82
N ASP A 33 11.81 -9.11 -3.19
CA ASP A 33 12.72 -9.96 -2.43
C ASP A 33 13.06 -9.28 -1.09
N LYS A 34 12.60 -9.90 0.00
CA LYS A 34 12.80 -9.37 1.34
C LYS A 34 14.26 -9.41 1.79
N SER A 35 15.04 -10.38 1.32
CA SER A 35 16.44 -10.53 1.65
C SER A 35 17.26 -9.37 1.09
N LEU A 36 16.99 -9.01 -0.16
CA LEU A 36 17.63 -7.88 -0.82
C LEU A 36 17.16 -6.53 -0.26
N ASN A 37 15.93 -6.43 0.24
CA ASN A 37 15.40 -5.17 0.77
C ASN A 37 16.09 -4.71 2.08
N ILE A 38 16.92 -5.56 2.69
CA ILE A 38 17.76 -5.21 3.85
C ILE A 38 18.88 -4.25 3.43
N THR A 39 19.52 -4.53 2.29
CA THR A 39 20.67 -3.77 1.77
C THR A 39 20.27 -2.73 0.71
N LEU A 40 19.23 -3.03 -0.04
CA LEU A 40 18.73 -2.19 -1.11
C LEU A 40 17.30 -1.73 -0.78
N PRO A 41 16.97 -0.43 -0.82
CA PRO A 41 15.65 0.08 -0.45
C PRO A 41 14.60 -0.20 -1.53
N ILE A 42 14.39 -1.48 -1.90
CA ILE A 42 13.55 -1.91 -3.02
C ILE A 42 12.11 -1.42 -2.86
N TYR A 43 11.53 -1.60 -1.66
CA TYR A 43 10.17 -1.13 -1.41
C TYR A 43 10.05 0.41 -1.51
N GLY A 44 11.06 1.13 -1.02
CA GLY A 44 11.15 2.59 -1.21
C GLY A 44 11.19 2.99 -2.68
N ARG A 45 11.98 2.26 -3.48
CA ARG A 45 12.07 2.49 -4.93
C ARG A 45 10.71 2.29 -5.62
N ILE A 46 9.97 1.23 -5.27
CA ILE A 46 8.62 1.00 -5.78
C ILE A 46 7.70 2.21 -5.51
N LEU A 47 7.71 2.74 -4.28
CA LEU A 47 6.86 3.90 -3.94
C LEU A 47 7.28 5.16 -4.71
N ILE A 48 8.58 5.39 -4.89
CA ILE A 48 9.11 6.52 -5.68
C ILE A 48 8.66 6.40 -7.14
N GLU A 49 8.78 5.21 -7.75
CA GLU A 49 8.35 5.01 -9.14
C GLU A 49 6.83 5.19 -9.29
N THR A 50 6.04 4.74 -8.32
CA THR A 50 4.59 4.99 -8.30
C THR A 50 4.28 6.50 -8.28
N ILE A 51 5.00 7.28 -7.47
CA ILE A 51 4.86 8.75 -7.43
C ILE A 51 5.28 9.35 -8.77
N ASN A 52 6.42 8.94 -9.33
CA ASN A 52 6.90 9.41 -10.63
C ASN A 52 5.89 9.12 -11.74
N ASN A 53 5.30 7.94 -11.75
CA ASN A 53 4.25 7.57 -12.70
C ASN A 53 3.01 8.46 -12.55
N ALA A 54 2.61 8.77 -11.32
CA ALA A 54 1.51 9.68 -11.07
C ALA A 54 1.80 11.08 -11.62
N ILE A 55 3.00 11.61 -11.38
CA ILE A 55 3.43 12.93 -11.89
C ILE A 55 3.45 12.93 -13.43
N LYS A 56 4.09 11.93 -14.04
CA LYS A 56 4.17 11.79 -15.52
C LYS A 56 2.79 11.73 -16.18
N ASN A 57 1.84 11.05 -15.53
CA ASN A 57 0.47 10.93 -16.03
C ASN A 57 -0.47 12.04 -15.54
N LYS A 58 0.06 13.10 -14.93
CA LYS A 58 -0.70 14.27 -14.41
C LYS A 58 -1.86 13.85 -13.51
N MET A 59 -1.60 12.90 -12.60
CA MET A 59 -2.56 12.48 -11.60
C MET A 59 -2.62 13.46 -10.44
N ASN A 60 -3.80 13.65 -9.89
CA ASN A 60 -4.02 14.57 -8.75
C ASN A 60 -3.81 13.86 -7.40
N LYS A 61 -3.87 12.52 -7.40
CA LYS A 61 -3.85 11.72 -6.18
C LYS A 61 -3.18 10.37 -6.41
N VAL A 62 -2.46 9.90 -5.39
CA VAL A 62 -1.93 8.53 -5.32
C VAL A 62 -2.52 7.83 -4.11
N VAL A 63 -3.02 6.62 -4.29
CA VAL A 63 -3.54 5.74 -3.24
C VAL A 63 -2.60 4.55 -3.09
N PHE A 64 -1.85 4.48 -2.00
CA PHE A 64 -0.85 3.44 -1.75
C PHE A 64 -1.40 2.15 -1.09
N GLY A 65 -2.72 2.02 -0.94
CA GLY A 65 -3.31 0.85 -0.29
C GLY A 65 -3.16 0.83 1.23
N ARG A 66 -3.44 -0.33 1.86
CA ARG A 66 -3.74 -0.42 3.30
C ARG A 66 -2.56 -0.76 4.22
N THR A 67 -1.46 -1.30 3.70
CA THR A 67 -0.34 -1.81 4.51
C THR A 67 0.82 -0.82 4.58
N ALA A 68 1.78 -1.06 5.49
CA ALA A 68 3.02 -0.29 5.65
C ALA A 68 2.80 1.23 5.84
N ASN A 69 1.81 1.60 6.65
CA ASN A 69 1.41 3.00 6.83
C ASN A 69 2.54 3.90 7.33
N GLU A 70 3.33 3.44 8.31
CA GLU A 70 4.46 4.19 8.83
C GLU A 70 5.50 4.48 7.75
N PHE A 71 5.88 3.46 6.97
CA PHE A 71 6.84 3.63 5.89
C PHE A 71 6.33 4.58 4.79
N LYS A 72 5.07 4.45 4.40
CA LYS A 72 4.43 5.34 3.42
C LYS A 72 4.34 6.79 3.89
N SER A 73 4.23 7.00 5.19
CA SER A 73 4.21 8.35 5.75
C SER A 73 5.54 9.08 5.57
N ASN A 74 6.67 8.37 5.36
CA ASN A 74 7.95 8.98 4.98
C ASN A 74 7.90 9.67 3.59
N PHE A 75 6.94 9.31 2.76
CA PHE A 75 6.67 9.91 1.44
C PHE A 75 5.51 10.92 1.50
N GLY A 76 5.12 11.37 2.68
CA GLY A 76 4.04 12.35 2.85
C GLY A 76 2.64 11.77 2.73
N ALA A 77 2.48 10.44 2.70
CA ALA A 77 1.16 9.83 2.64
C ALA A 77 0.34 10.13 3.90
N ILE A 78 -0.91 10.52 3.70
CA ILE A 78 -1.86 10.82 4.77
C ILE A 78 -2.82 9.63 4.94
N PRO A 79 -3.00 9.10 6.17
CA PRO A 79 -3.92 8.01 6.40
C PRO A 79 -5.37 8.46 6.23
N ILE A 80 -6.14 7.64 5.52
CA ILE A 80 -7.58 7.80 5.37
C ILE A 80 -8.26 6.64 6.07
N LYS A 81 -9.21 6.95 6.96
CA LYS A 81 -10.00 5.93 7.65
C LYS A 81 -10.89 5.22 6.64
N SER A 82 -10.81 3.90 6.61
CA SER A 82 -11.65 3.04 5.77
C SER A 82 -12.37 2.00 6.61
N TYR A 83 -13.51 1.53 6.13
CA TYR A 83 -14.36 0.57 6.82
C TYR A 83 -14.53 -0.68 5.98
N VAL A 84 -14.56 -1.83 6.65
CA VAL A 84 -14.90 -3.12 6.03
C VAL A 84 -16.20 -3.60 6.64
N TYR A 85 -17.16 -3.93 5.82
CA TYR A 85 -18.43 -4.50 6.22
C TYR A 85 -18.42 -6.00 5.95
N ILE A 86 -18.62 -6.79 7.00
CA ILE A 86 -18.65 -8.24 6.91
C ILE A 86 -20.03 -8.73 7.33
N LYS A 87 -20.70 -9.50 6.47
CA LYS A 87 -21.98 -10.14 6.76
C LYS A 87 -21.82 -11.65 6.65
N VAL A 88 -22.02 -12.35 7.76
CA VAL A 88 -22.00 -13.82 7.81
C VAL A 88 -23.45 -14.31 7.69
N LYS A 89 -23.76 -15.12 6.68
CA LYS A 89 -25.13 -15.63 6.43
C LYS A 89 -25.61 -16.57 7.54
N ASN A 90 -24.72 -17.42 8.06
CA ASN A 90 -25.05 -18.35 9.12
C ASN A 90 -25.08 -17.65 10.49
N LYS A 91 -26.23 -17.72 11.17
CA LYS A 91 -26.45 -17.05 12.47
C LYS A 91 -25.48 -17.54 13.56
N TYR A 92 -25.19 -18.86 13.61
CA TYR A 92 -24.28 -19.44 14.60
C TYR A 92 -22.84 -18.99 14.39
N LEU A 93 -22.39 -19.02 13.14
CA LEU A 93 -21.05 -18.50 12.77
C LEU A 93 -20.94 -17.01 13.04
N ASN A 94 -21.98 -16.24 12.79
CA ASN A 94 -21.97 -14.80 13.07
C ASN A 94 -21.83 -14.51 14.57
N PHE A 95 -22.50 -15.28 15.42
CA PHE A 95 -22.40 -15.17 16.87
C PHE A 95 -20.95 -15.40 17.36
N ILE A 96 -20.28 -16.43 16.82
CA ILE A 96 -18.89 -16.77 17.17
C ILE A 96 -17.89 -15.76 16.59
N LEU A 97 -18.06 -15.35 15.36
CA LEU A 97 -17.09 -14.48 14.66
C LEU A 97 -17.21 -13.01 15.05
N LYS A 98 -18.39 -12.54 15.44
CA LYS A 98 -18.60 -11.14 15.83
C LYS A 98 -17.64 -10.63 16.92
N PRO A 99 -17.43 -11.33 18.06
CA PRO A 99 -16.47 -10.88 19.06
C PRO A 99 -15.03 -10.92 18.57
N ILE A 100 -14.69 -11.84 17.65
CA ILE A 100 -13.35 -11.91 17.05
C ILE A 100 -13.10 -10.67 16.18
N PHE A 101 -14.04 -10.32 15.30
CA PHE A 101 -13.92 -9.13 14.46
C PHE A 101 -13.89 -7.82 15.28
N ASN A 102 -14.63 -7.74 16.37
CA ASN A 102 -14.64 -6.57 17.25
C ASN A 102 -13.31 -6.37 18.01
N ARG A 103 -12.49 -7.42 18.16
CA ARG A 103 -11.16 -7.37 18.78
C ARG A 103 -10.05 -7.03 17.78
N LEU A 104 -10.32 -6.99 16.48
CA LEU A 104 -9.34 -6.59 15.48
C LEU A 104 -9.07 -5.09 15.59
N THR A 105 -7.97 -4.76 16.24
CA THR A 105 -7.50 -3.37 16.37
C THR A 105 -6.40 -3.10 15.38
N ILE A 106 -6.37 -1.88 14.85
CA ILE A 106 -5.26 -1.42 14.02
C ILE A 106 -4.07 -1.17 14.96
N LYS A 107 -2.93 -1.79 14.67
CA LYS A 107 -1.69 -1.55 15.42
C LYS A 107 -1.31 -0.06 15.33
N ASN A 108 -1.02 0.55 16.46
CA ASN A 108 -0.53 1.92 16.50
C ASN A 108 0.80 2.03 15.72
N TRP A 109 0.94 3.09 14.97
CA TRP A 109 2.13 3.40 14.18
C TRP A 109 2.43 4.90 14.23
N ILE A 110 3.70 5.26 14.04
CA ILE A 110 4.15 6.66 14.11
C ILE A 110 3.97 7.31 12.74
N LYS A 111 3.11 8.32 12.66
CA LYS A 111 2.96 9.12 11.44
C LYS A 111 4.18 10.02 11.29
N ARG A 112 4.96 9.80 10.24
CA ARG A 112 6.06 10.67 9.82
C ARG A 112 5.49 11.86 9.05
N ASN A 113 6.14 13.02 9.16
CA ASN A 113 5.74 14.22 8.45
C ASN A 113 6.97 14.85 7.77
N PRO A 114 7.41 14.34 6.60
CA PRO A 114 8.63 14.80 5.93
C PRO A 114 8.54 16.24 5.41
N PHE A 115 7.33 16.72 5.17
CA PHE A 115 7.08 18.06 4.64
C PHE A 115 6.61 19.02 5.74
N LYS A 116 7.30 19.04 6.89
CA LYS A 116 7.04 20.08 7.90
C LYS A 116 7.29 21.45 7.28
N LYS A 117 6.26 22.31 7.33
CA LYS A 117 6.43 23.74 7.13
C LYS A 117 7.08 24.35 8.35
#